data_6bb51210c92c28ed1ab8e6303df50e76
#
_entry.id   6bb51210c92c28ed1ab8e6303df50e76
#
_cell.length_a   1.000
_cell.length_b   1.000
_cell.length_c   1.000
_cell.angle_alpha   90.00
_cell.angle_beta   90.00
_cell.angle_gamma   90.00
#
_symmetry.space_group_name_H-M   'P 1'
#
loop_
_entity.id
_entity.type
_entity.pdbx_description
1 polymer ?
#
loop_
_entity_poly.entity_id
_entity_poly.type
_entity_poly.pdbx_seq_one_letter_code
_entity_poly.pdbx_strand_id
1 'polypeptide(L)'
;MQDDLLEQARSRAAAQTKRKKWRVWVAGLCCAVAAATAYALTRPALTMTQQTFCGQEAHTHDESCYETILICGQDEQLPVEHPTPHVHTEDCYAAHLVLVCGQEESEEHTHTEDCYQTQYELICPLEEGEAEDEPEIPAHVHTDACYETRLICEKPEHTHSLSCYADAQADLESASVWEQTIPQTLSGQWCADVVAVAESQLGYAASTRNYFVDEAGGMHGYTRYGAWYGSPYGEWCAMFASFCLHYAGVPEDSIPAQAGCIRWTEQLQALGRYAAAGAAAPQPGDLVF
;
A
#
# COMPACT_ATOMS: atom_id res chain seq x y z
N MET A 1 -34.00 51.94 56.10
CA MET A 1 -34.76 51.53 54.88
C MET A 1 -34.15 52.07 53.56
N GLN A 2 -33.69 53.35 53.54
CA GLN A 2 -33.12 53.94 52.33
C GLN A 2 -31.67 53.47 52.04
N ASP A 3 -30.89 53.23 53.09
CA ASP A 3 -29.48 52.71 52.96
C ASP A 3 -29.45 51.29 52.51
N ASP A 4 -30.39 50.43 52.88
CA ASP A 4 -30.47 49.01 52.47
C ASP A 4 -30.81 48.87 50.98
N LEU A 5 -31.65 49.78 50.47
CA LEU A 5 -31.95 49.82 49.03
C LEU A 5 -30.75 50.27 48.18
N LEU A 6 -29.93 51.19 48.70
CA LEU A 6 -28.69 51.62 48.01
C LEU A 6 -27.62 50.56 48.02
N GLU A 7 -27.49 49.76 49.08
CA GLU A 7 -26.53 48.65 49.17
C GLU A 7 -26.93 47.49 48.26
N GLN A 8 -28.24 47.17 48.19
CA GLN A 8 -28.76 46.20 47.22
C GLN A 8 -28.57 46.65 45.79
N ALA A 9 -28.75 47.95 45.48
CA ALA A 9 -28.49 48.46 44.11
C ALA A 9 -27.00 48.37 43.72
N ARG A 10 -26.08 48.70 44.67
CA ARG A 10 -24.61 48.55 44.44
C ARG A 10 -24.17 47.09 44.26
N SER A 11 -24.75 46.20 45.09
CA SER A 11 -24.42 44.76 44.94
C SER A 11 -24.90 44.18 43.62
N ARG A 12 -26.11 44.56 43.15
CA ARG A 12 -26.62 44.16 41.80
C ARG A 12 -25.79 44.75 40.67
N ALA A 13 -25.36 46.02 40.74
CA ALA A 13 -24.49 46.64 39.76
C ALA A 13 -23.10 45.96 39.71
N ALA A 14 -22.53 45.62 40.86
CA ALA A 14 -21.26 44.88 40.94
C ALA A 14 -21.37 43.46 40.37
N ALA A 15 -22.50 42.78 40.64
CA ALA A 15 -22.75 41.45 40.03
C ALA A 15 -22.94 41.49 38.52
N GLN A 16 -23.62 42.54 38.03
CA GLN A 16 -23.77 42.72 36.55
C GLN A 16 -22.44 43.03 35.89
N THR A 17 -21.57 43.82 36.50
CA THR A 17 -20.22 44.12 35.95
C THR A 17 -19.31 42.88 35.96
N LYS A 18 -19.37 42.06 37.01
CA LYS A 18 -18.68 40.77 37.07
C LYS A 18 -19.17 39.82 35.97
N ARG A 19 -20.50 39.69 35.80
CA ARG A 19 -21.08 38.86 34.73
C ARG A 19 -20.68 39.34 33.31
N LYS A 20 -20.67 40.69 33.10
CA LYS A 20 -20.25 41.26 31.81
C LYS A 20 -18.78 41.00 31.54
N LYS A 21 -17.89 41.19 32.51
CA LYS A 21 -16.45 40.85 32.37
C LYS A 21 -16.25 39.36 32.11
N TRP A 22 -16.95 38.50 32.84
CA TRP A 22 -16.86 37.05 32.66
C TRP A 22 -17.32 36.60 31.25
N ARG A 23 -18.44 37.19 30.75
CA ARG A 23 -18.91 36.90 29.40
C ARG A 23 -17.91 37.33 28.29
N VAL A 24 -17.24 38.46 28.46
CA VAL A 24 -16.18 38.94 27.56
C VAL A 24 -14.97 37.98 27.58
N TRP A 25 -14.60 37.53 28.80
CA TRP A 25 -13.50 36.54 28.93
C TRP A 25 -13.84 35.18 28.27
N VAL A 26 -15.04 34.68 28.50
CA VAL A 26 -15.49 33.44 27.87
C VAL A 26 -15.56 33.58 26.35
N ALA A 27 -16.12 34.69 25.84
CA ALA A 27 -16.15 34.95 24.41
C ALA A 27 -14.74 35.03 23.81
N GLY A 28 -13.80 35.69 24.49
CA GLY A 28 -12.41 35.76 24.08
C GLY A 28 -11.73 34.36 24.01
N LEU A 29 -12.00 33.54 25.04
CA LEU A 29 -11.49 32.17 25.07
C LEU A 29 -12.08 31.32 23.93
N CYS A 30 -13.38 31.41 23.69
CA CYS A 30 -14.03 30.71 22.59
C CYS A 30 -13.45 31.14 21.21
N CYS A 31 -13.21 32.43 21.00
CA CYS A 31 -12.56 32.93 19.77
C CYS A 31 -11.13 32.43 19.64
N ALA A 32 -10.37 32.38 20.76
CA ALA A 32 -8.99 31.86 20.74
C ALA A 32 -8.95 30.36 20.38
N VAL A 33 -9.87 29.58 21.01
CA VAL A 33 -9.98 28.13 20.67
C VAL A 33 -10.44 27.94 19.24
N ALA A 34 -11.42 28.70 18.74
CA ALA A 34 -11.86 28.59 17.34
C ALA A 34 -10.75 29.01 16.37
N ALA A 35 -9.96 30.03 16.68
CA ALA A 35 -8.82 30.43 15.87
C ALA A 35 -7.70 29.37 15.88
N ALA A 36 -7.42 28.77 17.05
CA ALA A 36 -6.43 27.71 17.16
C ALA A 36 -6.85 26.45 16.42
N THR A 37 -8.13 26.04 16.48
CA THR A 37 -8.68 24.91 15.72
C THR A 37 -8.69 25.21 14.22
N ALA A 38 -9.10 26.39 13.79
CA ALA A 38 -9.03 26.77 12.37
C ALA A 38 -7.60 26.78 11.87
N TYR A 39 -6.65 27.29 12.65
CA TYR A 39 -5.23 27.27 12.32
C TYR A 39 -4.64 25.86 12.24
N ALA A 40 -5.05 24.96 13.14
CA ALA A 40 -4.64 23.55 13.11
C ALA A 40 -5.21 22.80 11.89
N LEU A 41 -6.46 23.12 11.48
CA LEU A 41 -7.11 22.52 10.33
C LEU A 41 -6.63 23.09 8.96
N THR A 42 -6.12 24.33 8.95
CA THR A 42 -5.58 24.96 7.74
C THR A 42 -4.10 24.67 7.51
N ARG A 43 -3.41 24.15 8.52
CA ARG A 43 -2.07 23.63 8.25
C ARG A 43 -2.20 22.36 7.39
N PRO A 44 -1.51 22.29 6.24
CA PRO A 44 -1.32 21.00 5.60
C PRO A 44 -0.81 20.07 6.69
N ALA A 45 -1.43 18.89 6.82
CA ALA A 45 -0.87 17.83 7.64
C ALA A 45 0.62 17.80 7.29
N LEU A 46 1.48 18.06 8.26
CA LEU A 46 2.88 17.70 8.14
C LEU A 46 2.82 16.17 8.05
N THR A 47 2.63 15.68 6.83
CA THR A 47 3.04 14.34 6.49
C THR A 47 4.53 14.37 6.74
N MET A 48 4.91 13.99 7.95
CA MET A 48 6.27 13.51 8.17
C MET A 48 6.36 12.32 7.23
N THR A 49 6.92 12.53 6.06
CA THR A 49 7.37 11.45 5.21
C THR A 49 8.36 10.69 6.07
N GLN A 50 7.89 9.60 6.70
CA GLN A 50 8.79 8.73 7.43
C GLN A 50 9.84 8.28 6.42
N GLN A 51 11.08 8.60 6.71
CA GLN A 51 12.19 8.16 5.87
C GLN A 51 12.23 6.64 5.91
N THR A 52 12.21 6.02 4.75
CA THR A 52 12.37 4.57 4.61
C THR A 52 13.85 4.21 4.53
N PHE A 53 14.21 3.08 5.09
CA PHE A 53 15.58 2.55 5.13
C PHE A 53 15.76 1.27 4.31
N CYS A 54 14.69 0.77 3.66
CA CYS A 54 14.74 -0.43 2.81
C CYS A 54 15.50 -0.21 1.49
N GLY A 55 15.75 1.03 1.10
CA GLY A 55 16.45 1.36 -0.16
C GLY A 55 15.60 1.15 -1.41
N GLN A 56 14.31 0.86 -1.28
CA GLN A 56 13.38 0.66 -2.38
C GLN A 56 12.32 1.75 -2.39
N GLU A 57 11.87 2.13 -3.60
CA GLU A 57 10.72 3.01 -3.76
C GLU A 57 9.43 2.19 -3.72
N ALA A 58 8.37 2.75 -3.14
CA ALA A 58 7.06 2.12 -3.24
C ALA A 58 6.61 2.10 -4.71
N HIS A 59 6.30 0.92 -5.24
CA HIS A 59 5.83 0.73 -6.59
C HIS A 59 4.85 -0.43 -6.64
N THR A 60 3.66 -0.15 -7.13
CA THR A 60 2.64 -1.16 -7.43
C THR A 60 2.43 -1.15 -8.94
N HIS A 61 2.44 -2.31 -9.57
CA HIS A 61 2.20 -2.39 -11.00
C HIS A 61 0.76 -2.00 -11.32
N ASP A 62 0.60 -0.97 -12.15
CA ASP A 62 -0.67 -0.54 -12.74
C ASP A 62 -0.67 -0.76 -14.26
N GLU A 63 -1.73 -0.32 -14.95
CA GLU A 63 -1.88 -0.49 -16.39
C GLU A 63 -0.71 0.10 -17.20
N SER A 64 -0.05 1.13 -16.69
CA SER A 64 1.09 1.76 -17.37
C SER A 64 2.37 0.90 -17.33
N CYS A 65 2.39 -0.10 -16.47
CA CYS A 65 3.51 -1.05 -16.34
C CYS A 65 3.44 -2.19 -17.35
N TYR A 66 2.36 -2.29 -18.12
CA TYR A 66 2.13 -3.37 -19.07
C TYR A 66 1.95 -2.81 -20.47
N GLU A 67 2.42 -3.57 -21.46
CA GLU A 67 2.19 -3.33 -22.88
C GLU A 67 1.50 -4.53 -23.49
N THR A 68 0.48 -4.27 -24.32
CA THR A 68 -0.19 -5.31 -25.07
C THR A 68 0.47 -5.42 -26.46
N ILE A 69 1.07 -6.54 -26.75
CA ILE A 69 1.78 -6.81 -28.01
C ILE A 69 1.03 -7.82 -28.83
N LEU A 70 1.01 -7.60 -30.15
CA LEU A 70 0.46 -8.54 -31.11
C LEU A 70 1.46 -9.70 -31.33
N ILE A 71 1.02 -10.93 -31.09
CA ILE A 71 1.88 -12.13 -31.16
C ILE A 71 1.54 -13.09 -32.32
N CYS A 72 0.37 -12.93 -32.97
CA CYS A 72 -0.06 -13.87 -34.02
C CYS A 72 0.77 -13.79 -35.30
N GLY A 73 1.49 -12.70 -35.55
CA GLY A 73 2.34 -12.52 -36.72
C GLY A 73 1.61 -12.49 -38.08
N GLN A 74 0.29 -12.30 -38.04
CA GLN A 74 -0.55 -12.19 -39.24
C GLN A 74 -1.13 -10.79 -39.30
N ASP A 75 -1.21 -10.22 -40.49
CA ASP A 75 -1.89 -8.96 -40.72
C ASP A 75 -3.40 -9.16 -40.70
N GLU A 76 -4.13 -8.15 -40.22
CA GLU A 76 -5.60 -8.18 -40.23
C GLU A 76 -6.10 -8.11 -41.67
N GLN A 77 -6.82 -9.14 -42.10
CA GLN A 77 -7.44 -9.21 -43.41
C GLN A 77 -8.95 -9.21 -43.23
N LEU A 78 -9.57 -8.09 -43.59
CA LEU A 78 -11.03 -8.02 -43.66
C LEU A 78 -11.55 -8.88 -44.76
N PRO A 79 -12.71 -9.55 -44.63
CA PRO A 79 -13.35 -10.28 -45.71
C PRO A 79 -13.51 -9.33 -46.91
N VAL A 80 -12.96 -9.70 -48.06
CA VAL A 80 -13.22 -8.97 -49.30
C VAL A 80 -14.63 -9.35 -49.72
N GLU A 81 -15.56 -8.37 -49.75
CA GLU A 81 -16.86 -8.56 -50.39
C GLU A 81 -16.59 -8.71 -51.86
N HIS A 82 -16.60 -9.96 -52.37
CA HIS A 82 -16.58 -10.21 -53.81
C HIS A 82 -17.87 -9.65 -54.40
N PRO A 83 -17.83 -8.77 -55.40
CA PRO A 83 -19.04 -8.35 -56.08
C PRO A 83 -19.75 -9.60 -56.65
N THR A 84 -21.02 -9.77 -56.30
CA THR A 84 -21.84 -10.88 -56.83
C THR A 84 -21.77 -10.82 -58.37
N PRO A 85 -21.40 -11.92 -59.04
CA PRO A 85 -21.35 -11.95 -60.50
C PRO A 85 -22.64 -11.42 -61.07
N HIS A 86 -22.55 -10.54 -62.10
CA HIS A 86 -23.75 -10.04 -62.78
C HIS A 86 -24.32 -11.09 -63.70
N VAL A 87 -25.57 -11.50 -63.46
CA VAL A 87 -26.30 -12.40 -64.34
C VAL A 87 -27.39 -11.58 -65.03
N HIS A 88 -27.45 -11.64 -66.37
CA HIS A 88 -28.45 -10.92 -67.12
C HIS A 88 -29.82 -11.48 -66.86
N THR A 89 -30.76 -10.60 -66.38
CA THR A 89 -32.16 -10.89 -66.16
C THR A 89 -33.02 -10.25 -67.30
N GLU A 90 -34.33 -10.49 -67.34
CA GLU A 90 -35.23 -9.91 -68.30
C GLU A 90 -35.15 -8.41 -68.35
N ASP A 91 -34.84 -7.74 -67.22
CA ASP A 91 -34.69 -6.28 -67.14
C ASP A 91 -33.42 -5.74 -67.87
N CYS A 92 -32.49 -6.64 -68.23
CA CYS A 92 -31.27 -6.29 -68.97
C CYS A 92 -31.53 -6.16 -70.48
N TYR A 93 -32.73 -6.55 -70.96
CA TYR A 93 -33.09 -6.55 -72.38
C TYR A 93 -34.22 -5.55 -72.65
N ALA A 94 -34.11 -4.79 -73.72
CA ALA A 94 -35.21 -4.00 -74.25
C ALA A 94 -35.85 -4.75 -75.42
N ALA A 95 -37.16 -4.86 -75.38
CA ALA A 95 -37.96 -5.48 -76.42
C ALA A 95 -38.39 -4.44 -77.45
N HIS A 96 -38.08 -4.64 -78.75
CA HIS A 96 -38.58 -3.83 -79.84
C HIS A 96 -39.23 -4.68 -80.92
N LEU A 97 -40.21 -4.11 -81.55
CA LEU A 97 -40.89 -4.73 -82.66
C LEU A 97 -40.10 -4.38 -83.95
N VAL A 98 -39.62 -5.41 -84.64
CA VAL A 98 -38.93 -5.24 -85.91
C VAL A 98 -39.85 -5.80 -87.00
N LEU A 99 -39.97 -5.03 -88.10
CA LEU A 99 -40.77 -5.39 -89.24
C LEU A 99 -40.04 -6.54 -89.99
N VAL A 100 -40.67 -7.69 -90.17
CA VAL A 100 -40.03 -8.90 -90.74
C VAL A 100 -40.73 -9.38 -92.05
N CYS A 101 -41.86 -8.81 -92.43
CA CYS A 101 -42.57 -9.26 -93.62
C CYS A 101 -41.88 -8.92 -94.93
N GLY A 102 -40.88 -8.04 -94.98
CA GLY A 102 -40.10 -7.65 -96.15
C GLY A 102 -40.87 -6.97 -97.27
N GLN A 103 -42.12 -6.54 -97.03
CA GLN A 103 -42.95 -5.88 -98.02
C GLN A 103 -43.21 -4.41 -97.55
N GLU A 104 -43.23 -3.48 -98.49
CA GLU A 104 -43.59 -2.10 -98.22
C GLU A 104 -45.10 -1.95 -98.09
N GLU A 105 -45.53 -1.00 -97.27
CA GLU A 105 -46.94 -0.70 -97.14
C GLU A 105 -47.54 -0.14 -98.39
N SER A 106 -48.61 -0.74 -98.88
CA SER A 106 -49.30 -0.36 -100.12
C SER A 106 -50.82 -0.59 -99.93
N GLU A 107 -51.60 -0.17 -101.00
CA GLU A 107 -53.07 -0.40 -100.95
C GLU A 107 -53.42 -1.91 -100.90
N GLU A 108 -52.53 -2.82 -101.35
CA GLU A 108 -52.71 -4.25 -101.34
C GLU A 108 -52.11 -4.95 -100.13
N HIS A 109 -51.20 -4.32 -99.41
CA HIS A 109 -50.54 -4.84 -98.19
C HIS A 109 -50.49 -3.83 -97.09
N THR A 110 -51.21 -4.09 -96.01
CA THR A 110 -51.18 -3.33 -94.75
C THR A 110 -50.50 -4.15 -93.70
N HIS A 111 -49.54 -3.56 -92.95
CA HIS A 111 -48.81 -4.26 -91.91
C HIS A 111 -49.76 -4.61 -90.72
N THR A 112 -49.86 -5.87 -90.40
CA THR A 112 -50.59 -6.44 -89.28
C THR A 112 -49.60 -6.90 -88.18
N GLU A 113 -50.12 -7.33 -87.04
CA GLU A 113 -49.24 -7.82 -85.95
C GLU A 113 -48.31 -8.95 -86.36
N ASP A 114 -48.73 -9.77 -87.38
CA ASP A 114 -47.95 -10.87 -87.91
C ASP A 114 -46.73 -10.41 -88.74
N CYS A 115 -46.69 -9.14 -89.09
CA CYS A 115 -45.55 -8.54 -89.81
C CYS A 115 -44.44 -8.11 -88.91
N TYR A 116 -44.65 -8.14 -87.62
CA TYR A 116 -43.65 -7.73 -86.64
C TYR A 116 -43.22 -8.91 -85.77
N GLN A 117 -41.91 -8.93 -85.45
CA GLN A 117 -41.34 -9.85 -84.51
C GLN A 117 -40.70 -9.09 -83.38
N THR A 118 -40.91 -9.52 -82.15
CA THR A 118 -40.23 -8.93 -80.98
C THR A 118 -38.79 -9.44 -80.96
N GLN A 119 -37.85 -8.50 -81.03
CA GLN A 119 -36.43 -8.74 -80.77
C GLN A 119 -36.04 -8.11 -79.44
N TYR A 120 -35.13 -8.82 -78.74
CA TYR A 120 -34.62 -8.38 -77.45
C TYR A 120 -33.20 -7.91 -77.67
N GLU A 121 -32.91 -6.70 -77.33
CA GLU A 121 -31.56 -6.12 -77.39
C GLU A 121 -31.05 -5.93 -75.97
N LEU A 122 -29.79 -6.36 -75.68
CA LEU A 122 -29.12 -6.19 -74.41
C LEU A 122 -28.82 -4.70 -74.20
N ILE A 123 -29.43 -4.12 -73.18
CA ILE A 123 -29.24 -2.69 -72.84
C ILE A 123 -28.39 -2.50 -71.58
N CYS A 124 -28.12 -3.58 -70.87
CA CYS A 124 -27.32 -3.58 -69.64
C CYS A 124 -25.83 -3.36 -70.02
N PRO A 125 -25.16 -2.36 -69.44
CA PRO A 125 -23.76 -2.07 -69.73
C PRO A 125 -22.80 -3.03 -68.96
N LEU A 126 -23.30 -3.91 -68.10
CA LEU A 126 -22.51 -4.82 -67.30
C LEU A 126 -22.26 -6.12 -68.09
N GLU A 127 -21.04 -6.61 -68.04
CA GLU A 127 -20.71 -7.90 -68.63
C GLU A 127 -21.18 -9.04 -67.69
N GLU A 128 -21.61 -10.16 -68.29
CA GLU A 128 -21.96 -11.35 -67.54
C GLU A 128 -20.67 -11.95 -66.97
N GLY A 129 -20.57 -11.97 -65.64
CA GLY A 129 -19.41 -12.51 -64.93
C GLY A 129 -19.59 -13.97 -64.61
N GLU A 130 -18.67 -14.81 -64.99
CA GLU A 130 -18.52 -16.18 -64.44
C GLU A 130 -17.93 -16.02 -63.02
N ALA A 131 -18.52 -16.68 -62.01
CA ALA A 131 -17.90 -16.77 -60.70
C ALA A 131 -16.63 -17.59 -60.83
N GLU A 132 -15.48 -16.94 -60.78
CA GLU A 132 -14.21 -17.64 -60.61
C GLU A 132 -14.18 -18.23 -59.23
N ASP A 133 -13.94 -19.54 -59.10
CA ASP A 133 -13.62 -20.19 -57.84
C ASP A 133 -12.22 -19.75 -57.37
N GLU A 134 -12.10 -18.51 -56.93
CA GLU A 134 -10.90 -18.13 -56.20
C GLU A 134 -10.92 -18.80 -54.84
N PRO A 135 -9.78 -19.37 -54.41
CA PRO A 135 -9.70 -19.96 -53.06
C PRO A 135 -10.00 -18.88 -52.02
N GLU A 136 -11.03 -19.09 -51.20
CA GLU A 136 -11.33 -18.25 -50.05
C GLU A 136 -10.05 -18.14 -49.20
N ILE A 137 -9.39 -17.00 -49.23
CA ILE A 137 -8.33 -16.70 -48.28
C ILE A 137 -9.06 -16.45 -46.95
N PRO A 138 -8.86 -17.30 -45.94
CA PRO A 138 -9.55 -17.12 -44.69
C PRO A 138 -9.18 -15.76 -44.09
N ALA A 139 -10.16 -14.89 -43.94
CA ALA A 139 -9.97 -13.58 -43.31
C ALA A 139 -9.43 -13.79 -41.89
N HIS A 140 -8.27 -13.19 -41.59
CA HIS A 140 -7.73 -13.19 -40.24
C HIS A 140 -8.21 -11.94 -39.52
N VAL A 141 -9.04 -12.12 -38.47
CA VAL A 141 -9.47 -11.08 -37.58
C VAL A 141 -8.80 -11.31 -36.24
N HIS A 142 -8.16 -10.26 -35.72
CA HIS A 142 -7.48 -10.32 -34.44
C HIS A 142 -8.47 -10.54 -33.30
N THR A 143 -8.25 -11.57 -32.49
CA THR A 143 -8.97 -11.89 -31.26
C THR A 143 -8.06 -11.68 -30.06
N ASP A 144 -8.58 -11.76 -28.84
CA ASP A 144 -7.79 -11.67 -27.62
C ASP A 144 -6.62 -12.65 -27.58
N ALA A 145 -6.76 -13.81 -28.26
CA ALA A 145 -5.69 -14.80 -28.39
C ALA A 145 -4.49 -14.33 -29.25
N CYS A 146 -4.67 -13.27 -30.02
CA CYS A 146 -3.61 -12.68 -30.84
C CYS A 146 -2.74 -11.68 -30.06
N TYR A 147 -3.10 -11.35 -28.84
CA TYR A 147 -2.42 -10.38 -28.01
C TYR A 147 -1.87 -11.03 -26.75
N GLU A 148 -0.71 -10.55 -26.31
CA GLU A 148 -0.10 -10.90 -25.02
C GLU A 148 0.18 -9.62 -24.25
N THR A 149 -0.18 -9.62 -22.96
CA THR A 149 0.16 -8.53 -22.05
C THR A 149 1.50 -8.81 -21.41
N ARG A 150 2.48 -7.96 -21.65
CA ARG A 150 3.84 -8.09 -21.14
C ARG A 150 4.18 -6.97 -20.16
N LEU A 151 4.78 -7.35 -19.04
CA LEU A 151 5.35 -6.40 -18.10
C LEU A 151 6.57 -5.71 -18.73
N ILE A 152 6.53 -4.38 -18.82
CA ILE A 152 7.62 -3.54 -19.36
C ILE A 152 8.30 -2.72 -18.26
N CYS A 153 7.70 -2.67 -17.07
CA CYS A 153 8.24 -1.96 -15.93
C CYS A 153 9.43 -2.73 -15.33
N GLU A 154 10.59 -2.09 -15.20
CA GLU A 154 11.79 -2.67 -14.59
C GLU A 154 11.80 -2.54 -13.06
N LYS A 155 10.85 -1.78 -12.47
CA LYS A 155 10.77 -1.60 -11.02
C LYS A 155 10.13 -2.82 -10.37
N PRO A 156 10.74 -3.38 -9.31
CA PRO A 156 10.11 -4.45 -8.55
C PRO A 156 8.88 -3.93 -7.82
N GLU A 157 7.84 -4.75 -7.72
CA GLU A 157 6.70 -4.43 -6.87
C GLU A 157 7.14 -4.37 -5.41
N HIS A 158 6.91 -3.22 -4.76
CA HIS A 158 7.28 -3.00 -3.37
C HIS A 158 6.29 -2.09 -2.65
N THR A 159 5.69 -2.62 -1.60
CA THR A 159 4.86 -1.86 -0.66
C THR A 159 5.59 -1.73 0.67
N HIS A 160 5.72 -0.49 1.16
CA HIS A 160 6.41 -0.27 2.43
C HIS A 160 5.65 -0.88 3.61
N SER A 161 6.32 -1.78 4.32
CA SER A 161 5.88 -2.35 5.60
C SER A 161 6.60 -1.67 6.77
N LEU A 162 6.22 -2.01 7.99
CA LEU A 162 6.87 -1.47 9.20
C LEU A 162 8.39 -1.70 9.20
N SER A 163 8.86 -2.83 8.68
CA SER A 163 10.29 -3.14 8.60
C SER A 163 11.07 -2.17 7.70
N CYS A 164 10.40 -1.54 6.71
CA CYS A 164 11.03 -0.56 5.83
C CYS A 164 11.40 0.75 6.54
N TYR A 165 10.83 1.02 7.71
CA TYR A 165 11.06 2.22 8.52
C TYR A 165 12.05 1.98 9.66
N ALA A 166 12.54 0.76 9.84
CA ALA A 166 13.54 0.44 10.84
C ALA A 166 14.93 0.94 10.40
N ASP A 167 15.53 1.83 11.21
CA ASP A 167 16.90 2.33 11.02
C ASP A 167 17.87 1.48 11.83
N ALA A 168 18.45 0.47 11.22
CA ALA A 168 19.38 -0.44 11.86
C ALA A 168 20.68 0.22 12.39
N GLN A 169 20.92 1.49 12.04
CA GLN A 169 22.08 2.24 12.52
C GLN A 169 21.74 3.18 13.69
N ALA A 170 20.44 3.40 13.96
CA ALA A 170 20.01 4.25 15.05
C ALA A 170 20.29 3.60 16.42
N ASP A 171 20.61 4.44 17.40
CA ASP A 171 20.72 4.09 18.81
C ASP A 171 21.68 2.92 19.12
N LEU A 172 22.59 2.60 18.19
CA LEU A 172 23.66 1.63 18.42
C LEU A 172 24.61 2.14 19.47
N GLU A 173 24.94 1.30 20.44
CA GLU A 173 25.93 1.61 21.47
C GLU A 173 27.07 0.59 21.45
N SER A 174 28.29 1.09 21.52
CA SER A 174 29.47 0.24 21.74
C SER A 174 29.66 -0.07 23.24
N ALA A 175 30.42 -1.10 23.55
CA ALA A 175 30.75 -1.45 24.94
C ALA A 175 31.31 -0.25 25.70
N SER A 176 32.21 0.53 25.06
CA SER A 176 32.79 1.73 25.65
C SER A 176 31.81 2.83 26.03
N VAL A 177 30.59 2.82 25.41
CA VAL A 177 29.51 3.78 25.71
C VAL A 177 28.75 3.33 26.96
N TRP A 178 28.24 2.10 26.98
CA TRP A 178 27.46 1.64 28.12
C TRP A 178 28.30 1.41 29.37
N GLU A 179 29.60 1.04 29.23
CA GLU A 179 30.53 0.90 30.36
C GLU A 179 30.78 2.22 31.11
N GLN A 180 30.65 3.36 30.42
CA GLN A 180 30.70 4.68 31.08
C GLN A 180 29.49 4.94 31.98
N THR A 181 28.39 4.24 31.80
CA THR A 181 27.21 4.37 32.66
C THR A 181 27.33 3.55 33.94
N ILE A 182 28.27 2.60 34.01
CA ILE A 182 28.46 1.71 35.15
C ILE A 182 29.21 2.45 36.27
N PRO A 183 28.85 2.23 37.55
CA PRO A 183 29.58 2.81 38.67
C PRO A 183 31.07 2.44 38.63
N GLN A 184 31.94 3.43 38.63
CA GLN A 184 33.37 3.22 38.53
C GLN A 184 33.98 2.62 39.81
N THR A 185 33.25 2.66 40.93
CA THR A 185 33.67 2.12 42.21
C THR A 185 32.55 1.24 42.76
N LEU A 186 32.84 0.00 42.97
CA LEU A 186 31.93 -1.00 43.59
C LEU A 186 32.38 -1.22 45.03
N SER A 187 31.42 -1.64 45.88
CA SER A 187 31.65 -1.91 47.29
C SER A 187 32.32 -3.26 47.57
N GLY A 188 32.28 -4.17 46.61
CA GLY A 188 32.65 -5.59 46.77
C GLY A 188 31.56 -6.44 47.46
N GLN A 189 30.39 -5.85 47.70
CA GLN A 189 29.19 -6.55 48.22
C GLN A 189 28.19 -6.76 47.06
N TRP A 190 28.13 -7.99 46.53
CA TRP A 190 27.37 -8.31 45.33
C TRP A 190 25.94 -7.75 45.32
N CYS A 191 25.19 -7.94 46.42
CA CYS A 191 23.81 -7.46 46.51
C CYS A 191 23.73 -5.94 46.37
N ALA A 192 24.60 -5.17 47.01
CA ALA A 192 24.64 -3.73 46.93
C ALA A 192 25.12 -3.25 45.52
N ASP A 193 26.11 -3.95 44.98
CA ASP A 193 26.72 -3.59 43.71
C ASP A 193 25.78 -3.88 42.54
N VAL A 194 25.01 -4.98 42.56
CA VAL A 194 23.95 -5.26 41.57
C VAL A 194 22.89 -4.19 41.56
N VAL A 195 22.43 -3.73 42.73
CA VAL A 195 21.48 -2.64 42.86
C VAL A 195 22.07 -1.34 42.32
N ALA A 196 23.33 -1.01 42.64
CA ALA A 196 23.97 0.19 42.16
C ALA A 196 24.13 0.21 40.62
N VAL A 197 24.47 -0.94 40.03
CA VAL A 197 24.51 -1.07 38.57
C VAL A 197 23.12 -0.92 37.97
N ALA A 198 22.10 -1.55 38.54
CA ALA A 198 20.72 -1.43 38.05
C ALA A 198 20.20 0.02 38.15
N GLU A 199 20.48 0.73 39.23
CA GLU A 199 20.12 2.14 39.42
C GLU A 199 20.81 3.06 38.40
N SER A 200 22.04 2.75 38.01
CA SER A 200 22.76 3.51 36.97
C SER A 200 22.11 3.42 35.59
N GLN A 201 21.22 2.46 35.38
CA GLN A 201 20.51 2.25 34.12
C GLN A 201 19.12 2.87 34.11
N LEU A 202 18.72 3.57 35.16
CA LEU A 202 17.42 4.22 35.22
C LEU A 202 17.21 5.22 34.08
N GLY A 203 16.04 5.12 33.44
CA GLY A 203 15.68 5.95 32.28
C GLY A 203 16.10 5.39 30.93
N TYR A 204 16.81 4.25 30.90
CA TYR A 204 17.08 3.52 29.65
C TYR A 204 15.79 2.93 29.09
N ALA A 205 15.63 3.00 27.75
CA ALA A 205 14.51 2.41 27.02
C ALA A 205 15.02 1.75 25.74
N ALA A 206 14.33 0.73 25.29
CA ALA A 206 14.58 0.12 24.00
C ALA A 206 14.39 1.14 22.86
N SER A 207 15.18 1.01 21.81
CA SER A 207 15.05 1.89 20.64
C SER A 207 13.68 1.75 19.98
N THR A 208 13.10 2.90 19.60
CA THR A 208 11.89 2.98 18.79
C THR A 208 12.18 3.21 17.31
N ARG A 209 13.46 3.39 16.97
CA ARG A 209 13.93 3.64 15.59
C ARG A 209 14.67 2.44 15.02
N ASN A 210 15.50 1.79 15.83
CA ASN A 210 16.19 0.56 15.51
C ASN A 210 15.41 -0.62 16.11
N TYR A 211 14.69 -1.34 15.28
CA TYR A 211 13.83 -2.44 15.71
C TYR A 211 13.75 -3.54 14.66
N PHE A 212 13.42 -4.72 15.11
CA PHE A 212 13.05 -5.87 14.28
C PHE A 212 11.53 -6.05 14.35
N VAL A 213 10.90 -6.42 13.22
CA VAL A 213 9.48 -6.77 13.16
C VAL A 213 9.37 -8.29 12.97
N ASP A 214 8.71 -8.97 13.90
CA ASP A 214 8.48 -10.41 13.82
C ASP A 214 7.35 -10.77 12.82
N GLU A 215 7.14 -12.07 12.60
CA GLU A 215 6.11 -12.58 11.68
C GLU A 215 4.67 -12.23 12.11
N ALA A 216 4.44 -11.96 13.38
CA ALA A 216 3.14 -11.52 13.91
C ALA A 216 2.95 -10.00 13.84
N GLY A 217 3.96 -9.25 13.37
CA GLY A 217 3.94 -7.79 13.31
C GLY A 217 4.35 -7.11 14.62
N GLY A 218 4.91 -7.86 15.59
CA GLY A 218 5.45 -7.35 16.84
C GLY A 218 6.77 -6.60 16.60
N MET A 219 6.91 -5.42 17.20
CA MET A 219 8.13 -4.61 17.11
C MET A 219 9.05 -4.87 18.32
N HIS A 220 10.27 -5.29 18.06
CA HIS A 220 11.29 -5.56 19.06
C HIS A 220 12.42 -4.56 18.93
N GLY A 221 12.47 -3.57 19.83
CA GLY A 221 13.48 -2.52 19.81
C GLY A 221 14.87 -3.03 20.20
N TYR A 222 15.90 -2.48 19.55
CA TYR A 222 17.28 -2.68 19.95
C TYR A 222 17.49 -2.27 21.41
N THR A 223 18.25 -3.09 22.17
CA THR A 223 18.69 -2.76 23.51
C THR A 223 20.19 -3.03 23.71
N ARG A 224 20.85 -2.21 24.55
CA ARG A 224 22.27 -2.44 24.95
C ARG A 224 22.42 -3.78 25.67
N TYR A 225 21.43 -4.18 26.46
CA TYR A 225 21.45 -5.44 27.23
C TYR A 225 21.36 -6.65 26.29
N GLY A 226 20.51 -6.56 25.28
CA GLY A 226 20.42 -7.55 24.22
C GLY A 226 21.70 -7.59 23.38
N ALA A 227 22.24 -6.45 23.00
CA ALA A 227 23.51 -6.36 22.26
C ALA A 227 24.68 -6.95 23.04
N TRP A 228 24.78 -6.64 24.34
CA TRP A 228 25.78 -7.20 25.24
C TRP A 228 25.66 -8.73 25.32
N TYR A 229 24.44 -9.24 25.42
CA TYR A 229 24.18 -10.70 25.52
C TYR A 229 24.31 -11.44 24.17
N GLY A 230 24.25 -10.73 23.04
CA GLY A 230 24.27 -11.31 21.68
C GLY A 230 22.89 -11.51 21.05
N SER A 231 21.84 -10.92 21.59
CA SER A 231 20.47 -10.93 21.07
C SER A 231 19.84 -9.54 21.15
N PRO A 232 20.26 -8.59 20.27
CA PRO A 232 19.96 -7.15 20.40
C PRO A 232 18.48 -6.78 20.37
N TYR A 233 17.64 -7.63 19.80
CA TYR A 233 16.18 -7.44 19.67
C TYR A 233 15.37 -8.43 20.52
N GLY A 234 16.01 -9.21 21.38
CA GLY A 234 15.33 -10.18 22.25
C GLY A 234 14.63 -9.53 23.43
N GLU A 235 13.77 -10.34 24.10
CA GLU A 235 13.17 -9.97 25.39
C GLU A 235 14.26 -9.75 26.43
N TRP A 236 14.43 -8.54 26.90
CA TRP A 236 15.64 -8.12 27.59
C TRP A 236 15.58 -8.14 29.12
N CYS A 237 14.48 -8.54 29.74
CA CYS A 237 14.36 -8.51 31.22
C CYS A 237 15.44 -9.38 31.91
N ALA A 238 15.63 -10.61 31.47
CA ALA A 238 16.66 -11.49 32.00
C ALA A 238 18.07 -11.06 31.58
N MET A 239 18.23 -10.55 30.34
CA MET A 239 19.50 -10.03 29.83
C MET A 239 19.93 -8.77 30.61
N PHE A 240 19.00 -7.90 30.99
CA PHE A 240 19.27 -6.76 31.85
C PHE A 240 19.80 -7.21 33.24
N ALA A 241 19.11 -8.16 33.89
CA ALA A 241 19.56 -8.67 35.17
C ALA A 241 20.93 -9.37 35.06
N SER A 242 21.16 -10.15 34.00
CA SER A 242 22.47 -10.73 33.68
C SER A 242 23.57 -9.71 33.48
N PHE A 243 23.25 -8.60 32.77
CA PHE A 243 24.13 -7.45 32.60
C PHE A 243 24.50 -6.83 33.96
N CYS A 244 23.51 -6.61 34.84
CA CYS A 244 23.76 -6.06 36.18
C CYS A 244 24.64 -6.96 37.02
N LEU A 245 24.40 -8.26 36.99
CA LEU A 245 25.24 -9.24 37.72
C LEU A 245 26.69 -9.25 37.21
N HIS A 246 26.87 -9.24 35.89
CA HIS A 246 28.18 -9.21 35.26
C HIS A 246 28.99 -7.98 35.70
N TYR A 247 28.43 -6.81 35.57
CA TYR A 247 29.13 -5.57 35.92
C TYR A 247 29.24 -5.31 37.42
N ALA A 248 28.44 -6.00 38.25
CA ALA A 248 28.62 -6.05 39.69
C ALA A 248 29.71 -7.05 40.13
N GLY A 249 30.34 -7.77 39.19
CA GLY A 249 31.40 -8.73 39.49
C GLY A 249 30.92 -10.04 40.12
N VAL A 250 29.62 -10.39 39.91
CA VAL A 250 29.10 -11.70 40.38
C VAL A 250 29.62 -12.80 39.46
N PRO A 251 30.33 -13.81 39.98
CA PRO A 251 30.85 -14.91 39.17
C PRO A 251 29.76 -15.74 38.49
N GLU A 252 29.96 -16.11 37.23
CA GLU A 252 28.98 -16.88 36.46
C GLU A 252 28.78 -18.32 36.98
N ASP A 253 29.77 -18.87 37.69
CA ASP A 253 29.63 -20.16 38.39
C ASP A 253 28.70 -20.06 39.63
N SER A 254 28.54 -18.86 40.17
CA SER A 254 27.60 -18.58 41.25
C SER A 254 26.19 -18.30 40.76
N ILE A 255 26.06 -17.45 39.75
CA ILE A 255 24.79 -17.09 39.06
C ILE A 255 25.09 -16.95 37.58
N PRO A 256 24.75 -17.93 36.75
CA PRO A 256 25.03 -17.89 35.32
C PRO A 256 24.14 -16.88 34.61
N ALA A 257 24.70 -16.18 33.61
CA ALA A 257 23.94 -15.27 32.79
C ALA A 257 22.88 -16.00 31.93
N GLN A 258 21.69 -15.45 31.80
CA GLN A 258 20.61 -15.99 31.01
C GLN A 258 19.81 -14.91 30.26
N ALA A 259 19.23 -15.31 29.10
CA ALA A 259 18.34 -14.48 28.33
C ALA A 259 16.85 -14.72 28.62
N GLY A 260 16.52 -15.88 29.23
CA GLY A 260 15.13 -16.29 29.44
C GLY A 260 14.84 -16.63 30.90
N CYS A 261 13.80 -16.02 31.48
CA CYS A 261 13.43 -16.19 32.88
C CYS A 261 13.12 -17.64 33.26
N ILE A 262 12.36 -18.37 32.43
CA ILE A 262 11.99 -19.78 32.73
C ILE A 262 13.24 -20.64 32.85
N ARG A 263 14.11 -20.61 31.87
CA ARG A 263 15.35 -21.37 31.85
C ARG A 263 16.29 -20.95 32.98
N TRP A 264 16.30 -19.67 33.32
CA TRP A 264 17.11 -19.19 34.45
C TRP A 264 16.61 -19.73 35.78
N THR A 265 15.28 -19.72 36.00
CA THR A 265 14.66 -20.32 37.19
C THR A 265 15.03 -21.78 37.38
N GLU A 266 14.97 -22.60 36.31
CA GLU A 266 15.36 -24.01 36.32
C GLU A 266 16.82 -24.19 36.72
N GLN A 267 17.73 -23.37 36.18
CA GLN A 267 19.15 -23.42 36.53
C GLN A 267 19.40 -23.01 37.97
N LEU A 268 18.77 -21.96 38.46
CA LEU A 268 18.92 -21.51 39.84
C LEU A 268 18.36 -22.53 40.83
N GLN A 269 17.28 -23.24 40.48
CA GLN A 269 16.77 -24.36 41.24
C GLN A 269 17.82 -25.50 41.33
N ALA A 270 18.41 -25.88 40.21
CA ALA A 270 19.46 -26.92 40.17
C ALA A 270 20.70 -26.54 40.98
N LEU A 271 21.02 -25.24 41.06
CA LEU A 271 22.13 -24.72 41.87
C LEU A 271 21.75 -24.49 43.34
N GLY A 272 20.53 -24.76 43.75
CA GLY A 272 20.04 -24.49 45.12
C GLY A 272 19.98 -23.00 45.46
N ARG A 273 19.86 -22.14 44.46
CA ARG A 273 19.84 -20.68 44.55
C ARG A 273 18.44 -20.09 44.35
N TYR A 274 17.41 -20.91 44.40
CA TYR A 274 16.02 -20.50 44.20
C TYR A 274 15.18 -20.77 45.46
N ALA A 275 14.41 -19.77 45.84
CA ALA A 275 13.39 -19.91 46.87
C ALA A 275 12.00 -19.74 46.24
N ALA A 276 11.08 -20.68 46.55
CA ALA A 276 9.71 -20.56 46.07
C ALA A 276 8.98 -19.37 46.71
N ALA A 277 7.94 -18.86 46.02
CA ALA A 277 7.13 -17.75 46.53
C ALA A 277 6.64 -18.04 47.99
N GLY A 278 6.88 -17.10 48.88
CA GLY A 278 6.52 -17.22 50.34
C GLY A 278 7.49 -18.04 51.20
N ALA A 279 8.54 -18.66 50.60
CA ALA A 279 9.57 -19.38 51.39
C ALA A 279 10.61 -18.43 51.99
N ALA A 280 10.84 -17.26 51.40
CA ALA A 280 11.70 -16.20 51.92
C ALA A 280 11.15 -14.85 51.54
N ALA A 281 11.51 -13.80 52.34
CA ALA A 281 11.25 -12.42 51.96
C ALA A 281 12.38 -11.90 51.05
N PRO A 282 12.08 -11.35 49.86
CA PRO A 282 13.12 -10.80 48.98
C PRO A 282 13.90 -9.69 49.65
N GLN A 283 15.20 -9.70 49.45
CA GLN A 283 16.12 -8.66 49.94
C GLN A 283 16.68 -7.82 48.76
N PRO A 284 17.17 -6.60 48.99
CA PRO A 284 17.85 -5.84 47.97
C PRO A 284 19.00 -6.63 47.34
N GLY A 285 19.00 -6.75 46.01
CA GLY A 285 19.94 -7.55 45.24
C GLY A 285 19.44 -8.96 44.85
N ASP A 286 18.31 -9.39 45.37
CA ASP A 286 17.69 -10.65 44.92
C ASP A 286 17.00 -10.46 43.55
N LEU A 287 17.01 -11.51 42.73
CA LEU A 287 16.27 -11.60 41.50
C LEU A 287 14.87 -12.14 41.77
N VAL A 288 13.85 -11.46 41.26
CA VAL A 288 12.45 -11.88 41.40
C VAL A 288 11.90 -12.26 40.01
N PHE A 289 11.33 -13.48 39.92
CA PHE A 289 10.78 -14.03 38.68
C PHE A 289 9.26 -14.10 38.70
#